data_5f193e152e7dac56de742a543c89064c
#
_entry.id   5f193e152e7dac56de742a543c89064c
#
_cell.length_a   1.000
_cell.length_b   1.000
_cell.length_c   1.000
_cell.angle_alpha   90.00
_cell.angle_beta   90.00
_cell.angle_gamma   90.00
#
_symmetry.space_group_name_H-M   'P 1'
#
loop_
_entity.id
_entity.type
_entity.pdbx_description
1 polymer ?
#
loop_
_entity_poly.entity_id
_entity_poly.type
_entity_poly.pdbx_seq_one_letter_code
_entity_poly.pdbx_strand_id
1 'polypeptide(L)'
;MFTPEALSLAEGLVSPAYIAQGSQATARRSKLLTSLLSERRLPRVGWDDASIESFLHEAAMMDSNTFLDNVGVGEREARVHSPLVRRRHYGLAHGIGRSGDVAAEQPKAAGSSLLSKLTNLLVGDAFRVAGLEDAGPALVLPLATGMTLTLTLLAMRSLRVAKLAKLDASSMASANDARRATRVIWCRLDQKTCVKAVAGAGLELVVAPTRLVGDQLVTDLEAVRAAILDESRGGPNAVCCVVSSTSCFAPRASDSLVEVAKMCAELDVGHVVNNAYGVQSRSLCALVTKAWRRGRVDGVVQSTDKNFLVPVGGAVLVSPARDPALTDAVRKTYPGRASIAPSLDALITLLSLGAAGWRAKLDAREDAFEYMRARLRATAEAHGERLLETPGNPISMGVTLSALERDLARIDRRASEREAGDDDGKTSRRGGGKTSVSFFGSMLFSRAVSGTRVVVPGKTQEVGGITFHGFGASHDAYPVPYFTAAAALGTTREDVDAFCARLTKAFADFRKKAEKDAKRFAAAKGDPGAENGAENGAEGRDQTLL
;
A
#
# COMPACT_ATOMS: atom_id res chain seq x y z
N MET A 1 18.99 -24.78 24.21
CA MET A 1 18.72 -26.12 23.63
C MET A 1 19.58 -27.15 24.39
N PHE A 2 19.09 -28.37 24.64
CA PHE A 2 19.92 -29.43 25.24
C PHE A 2 21.01 -29.83 24.25
N THR A 3 22.27 -29.76 24.68
CA THR A 3 23.40 -30.27 23.89
C THR A 3 23.42 -31.81 23.92
N PRO A 4 24.07 -32.49 22.97
CA PRO A 4 24.23 -33.94 23.03
C PRO A 4 24.83 -34.43 24.35
N GLU A 5 25.79 -33.70 24.89
CA GLU A 5 26.42 -34.01 26.20
C GLU A 5 25.41 -33.87 27.34
N ALA A 6 24.59 -32.82 27.35
CA ALA A 6 23.56 -32.64 28.36
C ALA A 6 22.48 -33.74 28.29
N LEU A 7 22.12 -34.19 27.10
CA LEU A 7 21.19 -35.31 26.90
C LEU A 7 21.80 -36.63 27.42
N SER A 8 23.08 -36.90 27.13
CA SER A 8 23.77 -38.07 27.66
C SER A 8 23.83 -38.08 29.20
N LEU A 9 24.06 -36.91 29.81
CA LEU A 9 24.00 -36.79 31.27
C LEU A 9 22.59 -37.00 31.84
N ALA A 10 21.57 -36.61 31.12
CA ALA A 10 20.18 -36.80 31.53
C ALA A 10 19.75 -38.27 31.52
N GLU A 11 20.41 -39.14 30.75
CA GLU A 11 20.18 -40.59 30.76
C GLU A 11 20.54 -41.25 32.10
N GLY A 12 21.36 -40.59 32.89
CA GLY A 12 21.64 -41.00 34.30
C GLY A 12 20.49 -40.70 35.27
N LEU A 13 19.52 -39.87 34.86
CA LEU A 13 18.39 -39.45 35.68
C LEU A 13 17.06 -40.03 35.19
N VAL A 14 16.93 -40.24 33.88
CA VAL A 14 15.71 -40.74 33.21
C VAL A 14 16.11 -41.80 32.23
N SER A 15 15.24 -42.83 32.05
CA SER A 15 15.53 -43.93 31.13
C SER A 15 15.99 -43.44 29.75
N PRO A 16 17.09 -43.98 29.20
CA PRO A 16 17.63 -43.60 27.89
C PRO A 16 16.58 -43.64 26.76
N ALA A 17 15.67 -44.63 26.83
CA ALA A 17 14.57 -44.72 25.83
C ALA A 17 13.65 -43.47 25.86
N TYR A 18 13.39 -42.92 27.05
CA TYR A 18 12.53 -41.74 27.17
C TYR A 18 13.30 -40.48 26.79
N ILE A 19 14.59 -40.37 27.13
CA ILE A 19 15.45 -39.27 26.67
C ILE A 19 15.55 -39.28 25.15
N ALA A 20 15.79 -40.44 24.53
CA ALA A 20 15.83 -40.58 23.07
C ALA A 20 14.49 -40.19 22.39
N GLN A 21 13.35 -40.58 22.95
CA GLN A 21 12.05 -40.16 22.46
C GLN A 21 11.82 -38.65 22.61
N GLY A 22 12.12 -38.09 23.78
CA GLY A 22 11.99 -36.64 24.02
C GLY A 22 12.91 -35.79 23.16
N SER A 23 14.11 -36.28 22.85
CA SER A 23 15.10 -35.56 22.03
C SER A 23 14.67 -35.43 20.55
N GLN A 24 13.74 -36.28 20.05
CA GLN A 24 13.22 -36.16 18.69
C GLN A 24 12.53 -34.82 18.45
N ALA A 25 11.86 -34.25 19.45
CA ALA A 25 11.22 -32.95 19.34
C ALA A 25 12.25 -31.81 19.15
N THR A 26 13.37 -31.87 19.91
CA THR A 26 14.46 -30.91 19.76
C THR A 26 15.20 -31.08 18.44
N ALA A 27 15.44 -32.32 18.02
CA ALA A 27 16.05 -32.64 16.72
C ALA A 27 15.21 -32.10 15.54
N ARG A 28 13.88 -32.20 15.62
CA ARG A 28 12.99 -31.62 14.62
C ARG A 28 13.16 -30.12 14.49
N ARG A 29 13.20 -29.37 15.60
CA ARG A 29 13.42 -27.92 15.59
C ARG A 29 14.79 -27.54 15.01
N SER A 30 15.85 -28.24 15.43
CA SER A 30 17.19 -28.06 14.89
C SER A 30 17.22 -28.27 13.38
N LYS A 31 16.53 -29.30 12.87
CA LYS A 31 16.41 -29.57 11.44
C LYS A 31 15.69 -28.45 10.69
N LEU A 32 14.59 -27.91 11.24
CA LEU A 32 13.88 -26.76 10.66
C LEU A 32 14.80 -25.56 10.52
N LEU A 33 15.54 -25.22 11.57
CA LEU A 33 16.47 -24.08 11.56
C LEU A 33 17.63 -24.30 10.57
N THR A 34 18.24 -25.48 10.58
CA THR A 34 19.33 -25.83 9.66
C THR A 34 18.86 -25.75 8.20
N SER A 35 17.69 -26.27 7.88
CA SER A 35 17.12 -26.17 6.53
C SER A 35 16.86 -24.71 6.15
N LEU A 36 16.27 -23.91 7.03
CA LEU A 36 16.01 -22.50 6.78
C LEU A 36 17.27 -21.70 6.48
N LEU A 37 18.33 -21.90 7.28
CA LEU A 37 19.61 -21.18 7.12
C LEU A 37 20.41 -21.66 5.91
N SER A 38 20.30 -22.95 5.52
CA SER A 38 20.97 -23.49 4.34
C SER A 38 20.26 -23.13 3.05
N GLU A 39 18.94 -23.27 2.99
CA GLU A 39 18.13 -23.02 1.81
C GLU A 39 17.85 -21.52 1.58
N ARG A 40 17.71 -20.73 2.66
CA ARG A 40 17.44 -19.28 2.64
C ARG A 40 16.18 -18.93 1.84
N ARG A 41 15.18 -19.81 1.91
CA ARG A 41 13.89 -19.72 1.23
C ARG A 41 12.76 -19.97 2.21
N LEU A 42 11.55 -19.65 1.80
CA LEU A 42 10.35 -19.99 2.56
C LEU A 42 10.32 -21.50 2.82
N PRO A 43 10.11 -21.94 4.08
CA PRO A 43 9.89 -23.35 4.34
C PRO A 43 8.68 -23.83 3.54
N ARG A 44 8.71 -25.07 3.05
CA ARG A 44 7.60 -25.61 2.25
C ARG A 44 6.27 -25.57 3.00
N VAL A 45 6.29 -25.91 4.28
CA VAL A 45 5.14 -25.89 5.20
C VAL A 45 5.44 -24.91 6.33
N GLY A 46 4.45 -24.20 6.81
CA GLY A 46 4.59 -23.27 7.92
C GLY A 46 5.07 -23.94 9.20
N TRP A 47 5.76 -23.18 10.02
CA TRP A 47 6.20 -23.57 11.35
C TRP A 47 5.10 -23.31 12.37
N ASP A 48 5.09 -24.10 13.44
CA ASP A 48 4.29 -23.82 14.63
C ASP A 48 4.88 -22.64 15.44
N ASP A 49 4.02 -21.96 16.21
CA ASP A 49 4.40 -20.79 17.00
C ASP A 49 5.55 -21.07 17.98
N ALA A 50 5.54 -22.23 18.63
CA ALA A 50 6.59 -22.59 19.58
C ALA A 50 7.97 -22.74 18.91
N SER A 51 8.01 -23.22 17.68
CA SER A 51 9.25 -23.29 16.88
C SER A 51 9.73 -21.90 16.47
N ILE A 52 8.82 -21.01 16.08
CA ILE A 52 9.13 -19.62 15.74
C ILE A 52 9.64 -18.88 16.97
N GLU A 53 8.95 -18.95 18.11
CA GLU A 53 9.35 -18.30 19.35
C GLU A 53 10.72 -18.78 19.83
N SER A 54 11.00 -20.10 19.79
CA SER A 54 12.30 -20.65 20.12
C SER A 54 13.40 -20.06 19.25
N PHE A 55 13.18 -19.97 17.94
CA PHE A 55 14.14 -19.37 17.01
C PHE A 55 14.41 -17.89 17.31
N LEU A 56 13.35 -17.10 17.55
CA LEU A 56 13.49 -15.69 17.90
C LEU A 56 14.22 -15.48 19.22
N HIS A 57 13.94 -16.34 20.21
CA HIS A 57 14.62 -16.30 21.52
C HIS A 57 16.10 -16.63 21.38
N GLU A 58 16.46 -17.68 20.64
CA GLU A 58 17.86 -18.05 20.41
C GLU A 58 18.60 -16.94 19.65
N ALA A 59 17.97 -16.32 18.65
CA ALA A 59 18.55 -15.18 17.96
C ALA A 59 18.75 -13.97 18.90
N ALA A 60 17.78 -13.68 19.78
CA ALA A 60 17.91 -12.59 20.75
C ALA A 60 19.06 -12.81 21.74
N MET A 61 19.39 -14.07 22.08
CA MET A 61 20.55 -14.39 22.92
C MET A 61 21.90 -14.08 22.26
N MET A 62 21.91 -13.87 20.93
CA MET A 62 23.11 -13.47 20.19
C MET A 62 23.34 -11.96 20.17
N ASP A 63 22.45 -11.17 20.77
CA ASP A 63 22.59 -9.72 20.87
C ASP A 63 23.18 -9.32 22.21
N SER A 64 24.10 -8.36 22.23
CA SER A 64 24.91 -8.00 23.41
C SER A 64 24.09 -7.54 24.63
N ASN A 65 22.86 -7.07 24.44
CA ASN A 65 21.96 -6.71 25.54
C ASN A 65 21.44 -7.91 26.35
N THR A 66 21.69 -9.11 25.89
CA THR A 66 21.31 -10.37 26.55
C THR A 66 22.51 -11.17 27.05
N PHE A 67 23.76 -10.75 26.73
CA PHE A 67 24.95 -11.42 27.22
C PHE A 67 25.05 -11.31 28.74
N LEU A 68 25.39 -12.41 29.37
CA LEU A 68 25.80 -12.42 30.79
C LEU A 68 27.06 -11.56 30.93
N ASP A 69 27.15 -10.78 31.99
CA ASP A 69 28.30 -9.94 32.32
C ASP A 69 28.66 -8.86 31.29
N ASN A 70 27.76 -8.52 30.38
CA ASN A 70 27.99 -7.43 29.42
C ASN A 70 28.01 -6.08 30.12
N VAL A 71 29.08 -5.32 29.93
CA VAL A 71 29.22 -3.94 30.42
C VAL A 71 29.06 -2.98 29.24
N GLY A 72 27.89 -2.42 29.11
CA GLY A 72 27.61 -1.41 28.08
C GLY A 72 27.82 0.00 28.64
N VAL A 73 28.69 0.80 28.00
CA VAL A 73 29.04 2.17 28.43
C VAL A 73 28.76 3.23 27.34
N GLY A 74 28.16 2.83 26.21
CA GLY A 74 27.79 3.75 25.13
C GLY A 74 26.38 4.33 25.28
N GLU A 75 26.02 5.23 24.41
CA GLU A 75 24.68 5.87 24.36
C GLU A 75 23.57 4.89 23.95
N ARG A 76 23.92 3.81 23.24
CA ARG A 76 22.97 2.84 22.66
C ARG A 76 23.34 1.42 23.04
N GLU A 77 23.03 1.06 24.27
CA GLU A 77 23.29 -0.27 24.81
C GLU A 77 22.01 -1.10 24.97
N ALA A 78 20.98 -0.75 24.20
CA ALA A 78 19.71 -1.48 24.11
C ALA A 78 19.03 -1.70 25.49
N ARG A 79 19.14 -0.73 26.39
CA ARG A 79 18.48 -0.75 27.70
C ARG A 79 16.99 -0.46 27.50
N VAL A 80 16.16 -1.43 27.84
CA VAL A 80 14.69 -1.32 27.78
C VAL A 80 14.15 -1.39 29.21
N HIS A 81 13.51 -0.29 29.65
CA HIS A 81 12.96 -0.18 31.00
C HIS A 81 11.75 -1.09 31.23
N SER A 82 10.77 -1.07 30.34
CA SER A 82 9.54 -1.82 30.49
C SER A 82 9.70 -3.29 30.09
N PRO A 83 9.43 -4.25 31.01
CA PRO A 83 9.39 -5.67 30.65
C PRO A 83 8.36 -5.98 29.55
N LEU A 84 7.25 -5.23 29.50
CA LEU A 84 6.23 -5.40 28.47
C LEU A 84 6.76 -5.02 27.07
N VAL A 85 7.49 -3.90 26.97
CA VAL A 85 8.15 -3.49 25.73
C VAL A 85 9.21 -4.53 25.33
N ARG A 86 10.03 -4.99 26.29
CA ARG A 86 11.04 -6.02 26.03
C ARG A 86 10.43 -7.31 25.46
N ARG A 87 9.33 -7.80 26.08
CA ARG A 87 8.63 -9.00 25.58
C ARG A 87 8.05 -8.80 24.19
N ARG A 88 7.42 -7.63 23.92
CA ARG A 88 6.85 -7.28 22.61
C ARG A 88 7.90 -7.34 21.49
N HIS A 89 9.16 -7.12 21.81
CA HIS A 89 10.28 -7.16 20.87
C HIS A 89 11.14 -8.43 20.98
N TYR A 90 10.67 -9.48 21.66
CA TYR A 90 11.41 -10.74 21.87
C TYR A 90 12.82 -10.54 22.46
N GLY A 91 13.09 -9.45 23.18
CA GLY A 91 14.41 -9.11 23.68
C GLY A 91 15.36 -8.45 22.68
N LEU A 92 14.97 -8.35 21.42
CA LEU A 92 15.75 -7.70 20.35
C LEU A 92 15.62 -6.17 20.48
N ALA A 93 16.66 -5.51 20.95
CA ALA A 93 16.59 -4.09 21.31
C ALA A 93 17.60 -3.20 20.56
N HIS A 94 18.56 -3.79 19.86
CA HIS A 94 19.56 -3.02 19.11
C HIS A 94 19.05 -2.49 17.75
N GLY A 95 17.94 -3.02 17.20
CA GLY A 95 17.46 -2.70 15.86
C GLY A 95 18.36 -3.29 14.78
N ILE A 96 18.24 -2.77 13.56
CA ILE A 96 18.95 -3.26 12.36
C ILE A 96 19.84 -2.18 11.75
N GLY A 97 20.86 -2.61 11.01
CA GLY A 97 21.76 -1.75 10.25
C GLY A 97 22.77 -0.97 11.11
N ARG A 98 23.53 -0.16 10.42
CA ARG A 98 24.50 0.81 10.99
C ARG A 98 24.26 2.20 10.40
N SER A 99 24.86 3.22 11.02
CA SER A 99 24.86 4.56 10.41
C SER A 99 25.46 4.51 9.01
N GLY A 100 24.71 4.94 8.00
CA GLY A 100 25.11 4.92 6.61
C GLY A 100 24.78 3.67 5.80
N ASP A 101 24.26 2.60 6.43
CA ASP A 101 23.74 1.43 5.70
C ASP A 101 22.75 0.65 6.58
N VAL A 102 21.46 0.69 6.26
CA VAL A 102 20.40 0.00 7.02
C VAL A 102 20.47 -1.53 6.91
N ALA A 103 21.13 -2.06 5.90
CA ALA A 103 21.31 -3.51 5.71
C ALA A 103 22.65 -4.04 6.24
N ALA A 104 23.52 -3.15 6.76
CA ALA A 104 24.82 -3.56 7.32
C ALA A 104 24.64 -4.34 8.64
N GLU A 105 25.57 -5.23 8.90
CA GLU A 105 25.61 -5.99 10.14
C GLU A 105 25.96 -5.10 11.33
N GLN A 106 25.23 -5.29 12.43
CA GLN A 106 25.51 -4.61 13.68
C GLN A 106 26.33 -5.55 14.59
N PRO A 107 27.62 -5.26 14.88
CA PRO A 107 28.46 -6.14 15.69
C PRO A 107 27.91 -6.47 17.08
N LYS A 108 27.17 -5.53 17.69
CA LYS A 108 26.49 -5.72 18.97
C LYS A 108 25.20 -6.53 18.89
N ALA A 109 24.73 -6.88 17.69
CA ALA A 109 23.43 -7.47 17.47
C ALA A 109 23.48 -8.47 16.31
N ALA A 110 24.21 -9.55 16.52
CA ALA A 110 24.38 -10.60 15.53
C ALA A 110 23.06 -11.30 15.21
N GLY A 111 22.22 -11.54 16.22
CA GLY A 111 20.91 -12.14 16.07
C GLY A 111 19.95 -11.24 15.33
N SER A 112 19.81 -9.96 15.69
CA SER A 112 19.02 -8.98 14.95
C SER A 112 19.48 -8.85 13.50
N SER A 113 20.79 -8.85 13.25
CA SER A 113 21.35 -8.79 11.89
C SER A 113 21.02 -10.04 11.07
N LEU A 114 21.10 -11.23 11.67
CA LEU A 114 20.71 -12.49 11.05
C LEU A 114 19.24 -12.49 10.67
N LEU A 115 18.36 -12.15 11.60
CA LEU A 115 16.91 -12.10 11.37
C LEU A 115 16.55 -11.11 10.25
N SER A 116 17.13 -9.92 10.24
CA SER A 116 16.90 -8.92 9.21
C SER A 116 17.32 -9.41 7.81
N LYS A 117 18.51 -9.99 7.69
CA LYS A 117 19.01 -10.55 6.42
C LYS A 117 18.14 -11.71 5.94
N LEU A 118 17.77 -12.60 6.85
CA LEU A 118 16.90 -13.73 6.54
C LEU A 118 15.52 -13.24 6.09
N THR A 119 14.93 -12.24 6.76
CA THR A 119 13.66 -11.63 6.37
C THR A 119 13.71 -11.12 4.93
N ASN A 120 14.75 -10.38 4.58
CA ASN A 120 14.92 -9.88 3.21
C ASN A 120 14.94 -11.03 2.17
N LEU A 121 15.60 -12.13 2.49
CA LEU A 121 15.65 -13.32 1.62
C LEU A 121 14.28 -13.99 1.49
N LEU A 122 13.57 -14.19 2.62
CA LEU A 122 12.23 -14.84 2.62
C LEU A 122 11.18 -13.97 1.94
N VAL A 123 11.23 -12.65 2.12
CA VAL A 123 10.35 -11.71 1.42
C VAL A 123 10.60 -11.77 -0.10
N GLY A 124 11.86 -11.80 -0.52
CA GLY A 124 12.22 -11.98 -1.93
C GLY A 124 11.70 -13.31 -2.50
N ASP A 125 11.73 -14.38 -1.71
CA ASP A 125 11.19 -15.67 -2.10
C ASP A 125 9.64 -15.65 -2.16
N ALA A 126 8.99 -15.00 -1.20
CA ALA A 126 7.54 -14.77 -1.21
C ALA A 126 7.08 -14.00 -2.47
N PHE A 127 7.89 -13.03 -2.92
CA PHE A 127 7.62 -12.32 -4.16
C PHE A 127 7.72 -13.22 -5.39
N ARG A 128 8.74 -14.08 -5.47
CA ARG A 128 8.86 -15.07 -6.56
C ARG A 128 7.69 -16.03 -6.58
N VAL A 129 7.25 -16.51 -5.41
CA VAL A 129 6.05 -17.37 -5.27
C VAL A 129 4.79 -16.65 -5.76
N ALA A 130 4.69 -15.33 -5.57
CA ALA A 130 3.58 -14.50 -6.04
C ALA A 130 3.68 -14.15 -7.55
N GLY A 131 4.77 -14.48 -8.24
CA GLY A 131 4.95 -14.24 -9.69
C GLY A 131 5.88 -13.09 -10.06
N LEU A 132 6.59 -12.48 -9.08
CA LEU A 132 7.71 -11.58 -9.32
C LEU A 132 8.98 -12.39 -9.57
N GLU A 133 9.02 -13.16 -10.65
CA GLU A 133 10.03 -14.19 -10.92
C GLU A 133 11.46 -13.66 -10.94
N ASP A 134 11.66 -12.47 -11.54
CA ASP A 134 12.98 -11.83 -11.69
C ASP A 134 13.34 -10.90 -10.51
N ALA A 135 12.63 -11.04 -9.37
CA ALA A 135 12.93 -10.26 -8.17
C ALA A 135 14.35 -10.54 -7.66
N GLY A 136 15.13 -9.47 -7.55
CA GLY A 136 16.47 -9.44 -6.97
C GLY A 136 16.44 -9.31 -5.45
N PRO A 137 17.47 -8.70 -4.87
CA PRO A 137 17.52 -8.46 -3.43
C PRO A 137 16.34 -7.60 -2.97
N ALA A 138 15.56 -8.10 -2.03
CA ALA A 138 14.53 -7.34 -1.34
C ALA A 138 15.15 -6.60 -0.15
N LEU A 139 14.65 -5.40 0.12
CA LEU A 139 15.04 -4.59 1.27
C LEU A 139 13.79 -4.21 2.04
N VAL A 140 13.60 -4.81 3.21
CA VAL A 140 12.53 -4.42 4.14
C VAL A 140 12.98 -3.18 4.90
N LEU A 141 12.19 -2.12 4.79
CA LEU A 141 12.41 -0.84 5.46
C LEU A 141 11.33 -0.61 6.52
N PRO A 142 11.68 -0.20 7.74
CA PRO A 142 10.71 0.16 8.78
C PRO A 142 10.13 1.56 8.55
N LEU A 143 9.60 1.75 7.37
CA LEU A 143 8.98 2.98 6.87
C LEU A 143 7.71 2.60 6.10
N ALA A 144 6.63 3.36 6.29
CA ALA A 144 5.46 3.21 5.45
C ALA A 144 5.78 3.52 3.98
N THR A 145 4.97 3.00 3.04
CA THR A 145 5.19 3.08 1.59
C THR A 145 5.52 4.51 1.10
N GLY A 146 4.86 5.54 1.63
CA GLY A 146 5.11 6.93 1.23
C GLY A 146 6.53 7.38 1.55
N MET A 147 7.02 7.12 2.76
CA MET A 147 8.40 7.45 3.16
C MET A 147 9.42 6.58 2.43
N THR A 148 9.09 5.32 2.16
CA THR A 148 9.94 4.45 1.33
C THR A 148 10.05 4.97 -0.10
N LEU A 149 8.95 5.46 -0.69
CA LEU A 149 8.97 6.13 -2.00
C LEU A 149 9.83 7.41 -1.95
N THR A 150 9.68 8.27 -0.93
CA THR A 150 10.53 9.45 -0.76
C THR A 150 12.02 9.09 -0.74
N LEU A 151 12.40 8.10 0.06
CA LEU A 151 13.78 7.63 0.14
C LEU A 151 14.27 7.02 -1.18
N THR A 152 13.40 6.28 -1.87
CA THR A 152 13.68 5.70 -3.19
C THR A 152 13.92 6.79 -4.24
N LEU A 153 13.12 7.87 -4.23
CA LEU A 153 13.27 8.99 -5.14
C LEU A 153 14.57 9.78 -4.88
N LEU A 154 14.95 9.97 -3.62
CA LEU A 154 16.24 10.58 -3.25
C LEU A 154 17.42 9.76 -3.75
N ALA A 155 17.38 8.43 -3.57
CA ALA A 155 18.41 7.53 -4.06
C ALA A 155 18.45 7.49 -5.60
N MET A 156 17.29 7.45 -6.26
CA MET A 156 17.17 7.50 -7.71
C MET A 156 17.77 8.78 -8.28
N ARG A 157 17.46 9.95 -7.67
CA ARG A 157 18.06 11.22 -8.06
C ARG A 157 19.57 11.18 -7.97
N SER A 158 20.12 10.67 -6.86
CA SER A 158 21.58 10.58 -6.67
C SER A 158 22.24 9.70 -7.74
N LEU A 159 21.64 8.55 -8.07
CA LEU A 159 22.13 7.67 -9.14
C LEU A 159 22.06 8.36 -10.52
N ARG A 160 20.96 9.06 -10.79
CA ARG A 160 20.75 9.76 -12.07
C ARG A 160 21.74 10.89 -12.25
N VAL A 161 21.93 11.75 -11.23
CA VAL A 161 22.90 12.85 -11.25
C VAL A 161 24.32 12.32 -11.44
N ALA A 162 24.70 11.26 -10.72
CA ALA A 162 26.02 10.65 -10.87
C ALA A 162 26.26 10.07 -12.29
N LYS A 163 25.21 9.49 -12.90
CA LYS A 163 25.27 9.01 -14.29
C LYS A 163 25.47 10.15 -15.28
N LEU A 164 24.66 11.20 -15.18
CA LEU A 164 24.74 12.38 -16.05
C LEU A 164 26.10 13.09 -15.94
N ALA A 165 26.62 13.25 -14.72
CA ALA A 165 27.94 13.84 -14.50
C ALA A 165 29.09 13.06 -15.17
N LYS A 166 29.00 11.73 -15.23
CA LYS A 166 29.99 10.90 -15.94
C LYS A 166 29.93 11.10 -17.46
N LEU A 167 28.73 11.28 -18.02
CA LEU A 167 28.55 11.56 -19.45
C LEU A 167 29.13 12.91 -19.83
N ASP A 168 28.96 13.94 -18.99
CA ASP A 168 29.51 15.27 -19.23
C ASP A 168 31.01 15.36 -19.09
N ALA A 169 31.61 14.65 -18.14
CA ALA A 169 33.06 14.56 -18.01
C ALA A 169 33.73 14.03 -19.27
N SER A 170 32.97 13.23 -20.06
CA SER A 170 33.42 12.73 -21.36
C SER A 170 33.19 13.71 -22.52
N SER A 171 32.33 14.72 -22.37
CA SER A 171 31.86 15.61 -23.43
C SER A 171 32.31 17.07 -23.31
N MET A 172 33.15 17.43 -22.33
CA MET A 172 33.54 18.82 -22.04
C MET A 172 32.35 19.80 -21.75
N ALA A 173 31.18 19.29 -21.52
CA ALA A 173 30.00 20.09 -21.17
C ALA A 173 30.02 20.53 -19.70
N SER A 174 29.72 21.79 -19.46
CA SER A 174 29.81 22.47 -18.16
C SER A 174 29.09 21.74 -17.02
N ALA A 175 29.78 21.57 -15.89
CA ALA A 175 29.29 20.96 -14.65
C ALA A 175 28.15 21.74 -13.94
N ASN A 176 27.53 22.72 -14.58
CA ASN A 176 26.70 23.75 -13.93
C ASN A 176 25.20 23.51 -14.17
N ASP A 177 24.69 22.28 -13.89
CA ASP A 177 23.27 22.04 -14.09
C ASP A 177 22.55 21.58 -12.80
N ALA A 178 22.23 22.56 -11.94
CA ALA A 178 21.38 22.38 -10.76
C ALA A 178 19.95 21.88 -11.11
N ARG A 179 19.58 21.85 -12.40
CA ARG A 179 18.27 21.42 -12.91
C ARG A 179 18.23 19.94 -13.29
N ARG A 180 19.32 19.20 -13.15
CA ARG A 180 19.37 17.78 -13.52
C ARG A 180 18.61 16.89 -12.57
N ALA A 181 17.84 15.97 -13.12
CA ALA A 181 17.09 14.96 -12.38
C ALA A 181 16.22 15.55 -11.25
N THR A 182 15.54 16.67 -11.51
CA THR A 182 14.67 17.36 -10.53
C THR A 182 13.20 17.04 -10.70
N ARG A 183 12.80 16.49 -11.86
CA ARG A 183 11.39 16.22 -12.17
C ARG A 183 11.05 14.73 -12.01
N VAL A 184 9.88 14.48 -11.46
CA VAL A 184 9.26 13.15 -11.42
C VAL A 184 7.98 13.20 -12.24
N ILE A 185 7.89 12.36 -13.26
CA ILE A 185 6.68 12.20 -14.04
C ILE A 185 5.85 11.11 -13.38
N TRP A 186 4.63 11.43 -13.01
CA TRP A 186 3.74 10.51 -12.32
C TRP A 186 2.49 10.23 -13.14
N CYS A 187 2.30 8.95 -13.48
CA CYS A 187 1.05 8.50 -14.06
C CYS A 187 -0.06 8.68 -13.03
N ARG A 188 -1.00 9.58 -13.28
CA ARG A 188 -1.97 10.07 -12.30
C ARG A 188 -2.72 8.96 -11.58
N LEU A 189 -2.64 8.97 -10.29
CA LEU A 189 -3.45 8.19 -9.36
C LEU A 189 -3.77 9.08 -8.16
N ASP A 190 -5.03 9.43 -7.92
CA ASP A 190 -5.43 10.37 -6.87
C ASP A 190 -5.22 9.79 -5.47
N GLN A 191 -3.96 9.73 -5.09
CA GLN A 191 -3.46 9.29 -3.79
C GLN A 191 -2.48 10.32 -3.24
N LYS A 192 -2.88 11.02 -2.18
CA LYS A 192 -2.09 12.09 -1.56
C LYS A 192 -0.66 11.67 -1.20
N THR A 193 -0.47 10.41 -0.80
CA THR A 193 0.83 9.87 -0.39
C THR A 193 1.88 9.96 -1.50
N CYS A 194 1.52 9.64 -2.75
CA CYS A 194 2.46 9.72 -3.87
C CYS A 194 2.89 11.15 -4.16
N VAL A 195 1.95 12.09 -4.20
CA VAL A 195 2.23 13.53 -4.38
C VAL A 195 3.15 14.04 -3.27
N LYS A 196 2.81 13.74 -2.02
CA LYS A 196 3.60 14.14 -0.85
C LYS A 196 4.99 13.49 -0.83
N ALA A 197 5.14 12.27 -1.35
CA ALA A 197 6.44 11.60 -1.42
C ALA A 197 7.40 12.33 -2.38
N VAL A 198 6.90 12.78 -3.52
CA VAL A 198 7.70 13.57 -4.48
C VAL A 198 8.08 14.94 -3.89
N ALA A 199 7.11 15.66 -3.33
CA ALA A 199 7.36 16.94 -2.67
C ALA A 199 8.32 16.80 -1.48
N GLY A 200 8.18 15.75 -0.67
CA GLY A 200 9.07 15.44 0.46
C GLY A 200 10.50 15.07 0.04
N ALA A 201 10.70 14.61 -1.19
CA ALA A 201 12.03 14.41 -1.78
C ALA A 201 12.62 15.69 -2.36
N GLY A 202 11.92 16.83 -2.29
CA GLY A 202 12.35 18.09 -2.88
C GLY A 202 12.37 18.05 -4.41
N LEU A 203 11.50 17.24 -5.01
CA LEU A 203 11.40 17.07 -6.46
C LEU A 203 10.12 17.72 -7.00
N GLU A 204 10.20 18.15 -8.24
CA GLU A 204 9.06 18.71 -8.97
C GLU A 204 8.19 17.59 -9.52
N LEU A 205 6.89 17.62 -9.23
CA LEU A 205 5.93 16.65 -9.75
C LEU A 205 5.33 17.12 -11.08
N VAL A 206 5.43 16.28 -12.10
CA VAL A 206 4.73 16.42 -13.37
C VAL A 206 3.68 15.32 -13.47
N VAL A 207 2.40 15.71 -13.49
CA VAL A 207 1.29 14.77 -13.53
C VAL A 207 0.95 14.44 -14.99
N ALA A 208 1.15 13.20 -15.42
CA ALA A 208 0.64 12.69 -16.67
C ALA A 208 -0.83 12.28 -16.49
N PRO A 209 -1.78 12.78 -17.32
CA PRO A 209 -3.20 12.51 -17.18
C PRO A 209 -3.52 11.04 -17.46
N THR A 210 -4.79 10.68 -17.24
CA THR A 210 -5.36 9.39 -17.63
C THR A 210 -6.29 9.57 -18.83
N ARG A 211 -6.51 8.50 -19.58
CA ARG A 211 -7.54 8.42 -20.62
C ARG A 211 -8.67 7.52 -20.16
N LEU A 212 -9.90 7.92 -20.45
CA LEU A 212 -11.09 7.12 -20.21
C LEU A 212 -11.34 6.20 -21.41
N VAL A 213 -11.44 4.89 -21.16
CA VAL A 213 -11.77 3.87 -22.17
C VAL A 213 -12.90 2.99 -21.61
N GLY A 214 -14.10 3.19 -22.10
CA GLY A 214 -15.30 2.65 -21.46
C GLY A 214 -15.46 3.23 -20.05
N ASP A 215 -15.54 2.38 -19.04
CA ASP A 215 -15.52 2.80 -17.63
C ASP A 215 -14.11 2.93 -17.07
N GLN A 216 -13.12 2.34 -17.74
CA GLN A 216 -11.77 2.18 -17.20
C GLN A 216 -10.89 3.39 -17.51
N LEU A 217 -10.11 3.80 -16.54
CA LEU A 217 -9.05 4.78 -16.72
C LEU A 217 -7.71 4.09 -16.98
N VAL A 218 -7.07 4.47 -18.06
CA VAL A 218 -5.79 3.92 -18.49
C VAL A 218 -4.70 4.99 -18.57
N THR A 219 -3.45 4.58 -18.64
CA THR A 219 -2.30 5.46 -18.82
C THR A 219 -2.37 6.17 -20.15
N ASP A 220 -2.17 7.49 -20.16
CA ASP A 220 -1.92 8.25 -21.38
C ASP A 220 -0.42 8.19 -21.71
N LEU A 221 -0.04 7.25 -22.58
CA LEU A 221 1.35 7.04 -22.97
C LEU A 221 1.94 8.22 -23.77
N GLU A 222 1.12 8.91 -24.54
CA GLU A 222 1.54 10.08 -25.31
C GLU A 222 1.87 11.24 -24.37
N ALA A 223 1.01 11.47 -23.37
CA ALA A 223 1.26 12.47 -22.35
C ALA A 223 2.51 12.17 -21.51
N VAL A 224 2.76 10.88 -21.17
CA VAL A 224 4.00 10.48 -20.48
C VAL A 224 5.21 10.78 -21.34
N ARG A 225 5.20 10.40 -22.63
CA ARG A 225 6.31 10.67 -23.57
C ARG A 225 6.54 12.17 -23.76
N ALA A 226 5.48 12.93 -23.97
CA ALA A 226 5.57 14.39 -24.11
C ALA A 226 6.18 15.04 -22.86
N ALA A 227 5.77 14.61 -21.67
CA ALA A 227 6.34 15.12 -20.41
C ALA A 227 7.83 14.79 -20.23
N ILE A 228 8.31 13.64 -20.72
CA ILE A 228 9.75 13.29 -20.71
C ILE A 228 10.52 14.18 -21.68
N LEU A 229 10.00 14.40 -22.90
CA LEU A 229 10.67 15.10 -24.00
C LEU A 229 10.51 16.63 -23.94
N ASP A 230 9.84 17.17 -22.92
CA ASP A 230 9.60 18.62 -22.81
C ASP A 230 10.91 19.39 -22.61
N GLU A 231 11.48 19.86 -23.72
CA GLU A 231 12.74 20.61 -23.76
C GLU A 231 12.63 21.98 -23.06
N SER A 232 11.42 22.59 -23.00
CA SER A 232 11.21 23.83 -22.27
C SER A 232 11.47 23.68 -20.76
N ARG A 233 11.43 22.44 -20.27
CA ARG A 233 11.69 22.04 -18.89
C ARG A 233 12.94 21.18 -18.74
N GLY A 234 13.85 21.21 -19.74
CA GLY A 234 15.15 20.54 -19.70
C GLY A 234 15.16 19.10 -20.20
N GLY A 235 14.13 18.67 -20.92
CA GLY A 235 14.05 17.36 -21.58
C GLY A 235 14.32 16.16 -20.67
N PRO A 236 14.78 15.03 -21.23
CA PRO A 236 15.02 13.79 -20.47
C PRO A 236 16.05 13.92 -19.35
N ASN A 237 17.02 14.84 -19.47
CA ASN A 237 18.08 15.05 -18.46
C ASN A 237 17.55 15.68 -17.17
N ALA A 238 16.46 16.44 -17.23
CA ALA A 238 15.79 17.01 -16.07
C ALA A 238 14.87 15.98 -15.36
N VAL A 239 14.57 14.83 -15.99
CA VAL A 239 13.72 13.79 -15.40
C VAL A 239 14.54 12.87 -14.52
N CYS A 240 14.18 12.81 -13.24
CA CYS A 240 14.69 11.82 -12.28
C CYS A 240 14.18 10.42 -12.63
N CYS A 241 12.86 10.28 -12.67
CA CYS A 241 12.20 9.04 -13.05
C CYS A 241 10.74 9.25 -13.43
N VAL A 242 10.17 8.24 -14.08
CA VAL A 242 8.72 8.04 -14.17
C VAL A 242 8.29 7.17 -13.00
N VAL A 243 7.17 7.52 -12.35
CA VAL A 243 6.53 6.71 -11.32
C VAL A 243 5.22 6.16 -11.87
N SER A 244 5.16 4.84 -12.02
CA SER A 244 3.97 4.09 -12.41
C SER A 244 3.33 3.41 -11.21
N SER A 245 2.06 3.05 -11.29
CA SER A 245 1.32 2.33 -10.26
C SER A 245 0.64 1.08 -10.83
N THR A 246 0.83 -0.06 -10.16
CA THR A 246 0.07 -1.28 -10.43
C THR A 246 -1.14 -1.38 -9.53
N SER A 247 -1.04 -0.83 -8.32
CA SER A 247 -2.03 -0.90 -7.26
C SER A 247 -2.93 0.33 -7.30
N CYS A 248 -4.05 0.22 -8.01
CA CYS A 248 -4.98 1.31 -8.26
C CYS A 248 -6.37 1.00 -7.71
N PHE A 249 -7.10 2.05 -7.33
CA PHE A 249 -8.53 1.93 -7.04
C PHE A 249 -9.33 1.97 -8.35
N ALA A 250 -10.37 1.10 -8.48
CA ALA A 250 -11.29 1.22 -9.59
C ALA A 250 -11.90 2.65 -9.65
N PRO A 251 -12.15 3.19 -10.84
CA PRO A 251 -12.05 2.59 -12.17
C PRO A 251 -10.64 2.63 -12.79
N ARG A 252 -9.62 3.05 -12.04
CA ARG A 252 -8.25 3.12 -12.53
C ARG A 252 -7.66 1.72 -12.71
N ALA A 253 -7.21 1.40 -13.93
CA ALA A 253 -6.40 0.22 -14.20
C ALA A 253 -4.96 0.40 -13.72
N SER A 254 -4.21 -0.70 -13.62
CA SER A 254 -2.75 -0.64 -13.56
C SER A 254 -2.22 0.18 -14.73
N ASP A 255 -1.09 0.86 -14.52
CA ASP A 255 -0.42 1.54 -15.61
C ASP A 255 0.00 0.57 -16.72
N SER A 256 0.10 1.09 -17.95
CA SER A 256 0.66 0.38 -19.11
C SER A 256 2.16 0.14 -18.91
N LEU A 257 2.46 -0.68 -17.88
CA LEU A 257 3.78 -0.77 -17.25
C LEU A 257 4.88 -1.20 -18.23
N VAL A 258 4.57 -2.12 -19.13
CA VAL A 258 5.55 -2.61 -20.12
C VAL A 258 5.91 -1.53 -21.11
N GLU A 259 4.94 -0.76 -21.57
CA GLU A 259 5.11 0.32 -22.54
C GLU A 259 5.89 1.48 -21.91
N VAL A 260 5.55 1.85 -20.68
CA VAL A 260 6.31 2.84 -19.89
C VAL A 260 7.73 2.36 -19.66
N ALA A 261 7.94 1.09 -19.33
CA ALA A 261 9.28 0.54 -19.11
C ALA A 261 10.13 0.57 -20.39
N LYS A 262 9.55 0.27 -21.56
CA LYS A 262 10.23 0.40 -22.86
C LYS A 262 10.61 1.85 -23.14
N MET A 263 9.68 2.78 -22.93
CA MET A 263 9.91 4.21 -23.11
C MET A 263 11.03 4.72 -22.19
N CYS A 264 11.05 4.30 -20.93
CA CYS A 264 12.11 4.66 -19.98
C CYS A 264 13.47 4.07 -20.38
N ALA A 265 13.50 2.89 -20.98
CA ALA A 265 14.73 2.30 -21.52
C ALA A 265 15.22 3.06 -22.76
N GLU A 266 14.33 3.37 -23.69
CA GLU A 266 14.61 4.12 -24.93
C GLU A 266 15.16 5.53 -24.64
N LEU A 267 14.52 6.25 -23.71
CA LEU A 267 14.84 7.64 -23.38
C LEU A 267 15.86 7.77 -22.23
N ASP A 268 16.39 6.65 -21.77
CA ASP A 268 17.34 6.56 -20.65
C ASP A 268 16.89 7.30 -19.38
N VAL A 269 15.62 7.16 -19.01
CA VAL A 269 15.02 7.78 -17.81
C VAL A 269 14.78 6.70 -16.75
N GLY A 270 14.89 7.07 -15.45
CA GLY A 270 14.57 6.16 -14.35
C GLY A 270 13.12 5.72 -14.34
N HIS A 271 12.83 4.54 -13.78
CA HIS A 271 11.46 4.05 -13.63
C HIS A 271 11.27 3.38 -12.28
N VAL A 272 10.37 3.91 -11.46
CA VAL A 272 9.98 3.37 -10.14
C VAL A 272 8.51 2.96 -10.19
N VAL A 273 8.20 1.79 -9.65
CA VAL A 273 6.83 1.26 -9.62
C VAL A 273 6.28 1.27 -8.20
N ASN A 274 5.18 1.97 -8.00
CA ASN A 274 4.35 1.86 -6.80
C ASN A 274 3.45 0.63 -6.92
N ASN A 275 3.85 -0.46 -6.26
CA ASN A 275 3.13 -1.73 -6.19
C ASN A 275 2.55 -1.96 -4.79
N ALA A 276 2.03 -0.89 -4.16
CA ALA A 276 1.70 -0.86 -2.73
C ALA A 276 0.94 -2.09 -2.22
N TYR A 277 0.01 -2.63 -2.99
CA TYR A 277 -0.74 -3.86 -2.66
C TYR A 277 -0.84 -4.87 -3.83
N GLY A 278 0.06 -4.77 -4.82
CA GLY A 278 -0.02 -5.60 -6.03
C GLY A 278 0.54 -7.01 -5.86
N VAL A 279 1.33 -7.29 -4.81
CA VAL A 279 1.89 -8.64 -4.56
C VAL A 279 0.79 -9.68 -4.32
N GLN A 280 -0.35 -9.24 -3.82
CA GLN A 280 -1.51 -10.11 -3.62
C GLN A 280 -2.24 -10.51 -4.92
N SER A 281 -1.75 -10.07 -6.09
CA SER A 281 -2.29 -10.44 -7.41
C SER A 281 -1.18 -10.98 -8.30
N ARG A 282 -1.28 -12.25 -8.68
CA ARG A 282 -0.31 -12.89 -9.58
C ARG A 282 -0.23 -12.21 -10.94
N SER A 283 -1.35 -11.72 -11.45
CA SER A 283 -1.37 -11.00 -12.73
C SER A 283 -0.59 -9.70 -12.68
N LEU A 284 -0.65 -8.94 -11.57
CA LEU A 284 0.15 -7.74 -11.36
C LEU A 284 1.64 -8.07 -11.18
N CYS A 285 1.95 -9.14 -10.46
CA CYS A 285 3.33 -9.61 -10.31
C CYS A 285 3.93 -10.03 -11.66
N ALA A 286 3.18 -10.77 -12.47
CA ALA A 286 3.58 -11.16 -13.82
C ALA A 286 3.75 -9.94 -14.75
N LEU A 287 2.90 -8.90 -14.59
CA LEU A 287 3.03 -7.65 -15.33
C LEU A 287 4.35 -6.93 -14.99
N VAL A 288 4.73 -6.85 -13.72
CA VAL A 288 6.02 -6.29 -13.29
C VAL A 288 7.19 -7.12 -13.85
N THR A 289 7.12 -8.44 -13.75
CA THR A 289 8.14 -9.35 -14.33
C THR A 289 8.29 -9.12 -15.83
N LYS A 290 7.18 -8.99 -16.56
CA LYS A 290 7.19 -8.68 -17.99
C LYS A 290 7.82 -7.31 -18.29
N ALA A 291 7.54 -6.30 -17.46
CA ALA A 291 8.15 -4.98 -17.60
C ALA A 291 9.67 -5.01 -17.37
N TRP A 292 10.15 -5.75 -16.37
CA TRP A 292 11.57 -5.96 -16.14
C TRP A 292 12.27 -6.61 -17.34
N ARG A 293 11.63 -7.59 -17.98
CA ARG A 293 12.20 -8.30 -19.14
C ARG A 293 12.21 -7.47 -20.43
N ARG A 294 11.28 -6.52 -20.55
CA ARG A 294 11.03 -5.78 -21.79
C ARG A 294 11.54 -4.35 -21.81
N GLY A 295 11.90 -3.80 -20.66
CA GLY A 295 12.32 -2.41 -20.55
C GLY A 295 13.04 -2.13 -19.23
N ARG A 296 13.02 -0.86 -18.82
CA ARG A 296 13.66 -0.38 -17.61
C ARG A 296 12.64 -0.22 -16.49
N VAL A 297 12.86 -0.92 -15.39
CA VAL A 297 12.25 -0.66 -14.08
C VAL A 297 13.36 -0.82 -13.05
N ASP A 298 13.74 0.26 -12.40
CA ASP A 298 14.86 0.28 -11.45
C ASP A 298 14.47 -0.28 -10.08
N GLY A 299 13.21 -0.05 -9.66
CA GLY A 299 12.73 -0.58 -8.40
C GLY A 299 11.22 -0.58 -8.28
N VAL A 300 10.74 -1.45 -7.40
CA VAL A 300 9.33 -1.67 -7.11
C VAL A 300 9.12 -1.58 -5.61
N VAL A 301 8.21 -0.71 -5.16
CA VAL A 301 7.92 -0.47 -3.75
C VAL A 301 6.57 -1.07 -3.39
N GLN A 302 6.54 -1.89 -2.34
CA GLN A 302 5.31 -2.49 -1.81
C GLN A 302 5.19 -2.32 -0.30
N SER A 303 3.96 -2.27 0.20
CA SER A 303 3.65 -2.20 1.63
C SER A 303 3.67 -3.58 2.27
N THR A 304 4.19 -3.72 3.47
CA THR A 304 4.15 -5.00 4.19
C THR A 304 2.75 -5.31 4.71
N ASP A 305 2.05 -4.32 5.27
CA ASP A 305 0.71 -4.48 5.83
C ASP A 305 -0.33 -4.96 4.80
N LYS A 306 -0.25 -4.43 3.58
CA LYS A 306 -1.19 -4.77 2.51
C LYS A 306 -0.92 -6.12 1.85
N ASN A 307 0.32 -6.61 1.91
CA ASN A 307 0.73 -7.80 1.18
C ASN A 307 1.04 -9.01 2.07
N PHE A 308 1.30 -8.82 3.37
CA PHE A 308 1.72 -9.91 4.27
C PHE A 308 0.85 -10.06 5.51
N LEU A 309 -0.29 -9.37 5.61
CA LEU A 309 -1.20 -9.44 6.77
C LEU A 309 -0.50 -9.12 8.10
N VAL A 310 0.34 -8.11 8.09
CA VAL A 310 1.08 -7.61 9.26
C VAL A 310 0.65 -6.18 9.62
N PRO A 311 0.94 -5.68 10.82
CA PRO A 311 0.67 -4.28 11.19
C PRO A 311 1.34 -3.27 10.26
N VAL A 312 0.75 -2.07 10.15
CA VAL A 312 1.34 -0.94 9.43
C VAL A 312 2.68 -0.55 10.05
N GLY A 313 3.68 -0.28 9.22
CA GLY A 313 4.98 0.22 9.70
C GLY A 313 6.16 -0.16 8.81
N GLY A 314 5.96 -1.02 7.82
CA GLY A 314 6.99 -1.46 6.91
C GLY A 314 6.61 -1.35 5.43
N ALA A 315 7.64 -1.26 4.60
CA ALA A 315 7.54 -1.43 3.16
C ALA A 315 8.79 -2.15 2.63
N VAL A 316 8.68 -2.67 1.42
CA VAL A 316 9.77 -3.40 0.77
C VAL A 316 10.09 -2.73 -0.54
N LEU A 317 11.37 -2.44 -0.76
CA LEU A 317 11.91 -2.14 -2.08
C LEU A 317 12.53 -3.41 -2.66
N VAL A 318 12.28 -3.68 -3.93
CA VAL A 318 12.94 -4.72 -4.69
C VAL A 318 13.35 -4.18 -6.05
N SER A 319 14.59 -4.43 -6.45
CA SER A 319 15.11 -4.19 -7.80
C SER A 319 15.13 -5.50 -8.60
N PRO A 320 15.22 -5.46 -9.93
CA PRO A 320 15.39 -6.68 -10.72
C PRO A 320 16.74 -7.35 -10.38
N ALA A 321 16.78 -8.68 -10.44
CA ALA A 321 17.98 -9.45 -10.10
C ALA A 321 19.21 -9.05 -10.93
N ARG A 322 19.00 -8.63 -12.19
CA ARG A 322 20.06 -8.19 -13.10
C ARG A 322 20.66 -6.82 -12.78
N ASP A 323 19.93 -5.98 -12.01
CA ASP A 323 20.37 -4.62 -11.65
C ASP A 323 19.86 -4.22 -10.26
N PRO A 324 20.61 -4.51 -9.19
CA PRO A 324 20.23 -4.16 -7.83
C PRO A 324 20.62 -2.72 -7.44
N ALA A 325 21.11 -1.90 -8.35
CA ALA A 325 21.74 -0.62 -8.05
C ALA A 325 20.84 0.32 -7.20
N LEU A 326 19.52 0.36 -7.46
CA LEU A 326 18.62 1.20 -6.69
C LEU A 326 18.43 0.67 -5.27
N THR A 327 18.28 -0.62 -5.06
CA THR A 327 18.19 -1.22 -3.72
C THR A 327 19.46 -0.96 -2.93
N ASP A 328 20.64 -1.07 -3.57
CA ASP A 328 21.94 -0.78 -2.96
C ASP A 328 22.12 0.71 -2.63
N ALA A 329 21.59 1.60 -3.46
CA ALA A 329 21.61 3.04 -3.19
C ALA A 329 20.69 3.39 -2.02
N VAL A 330 19.46 2.84 -1.99
CA VAL A 330 18.47 3.13 -0.94
C VAL A 330 18.95 2.67 0.44
N ARG A 331 19.56 1.48 0.57
CA ARG A 331 20.07 1.04 1.87
C ARG A 331 21.12 1.98 2.44
N LYS A 332 21.94 2.61 1.57
CA LYS A 332 22.98 3.59 1.95
C LYS A 332 22.44 5.02 2.14
N THR A 333 21.28 5.32 1.57
CA THR A 333 20.61 6.61 1.74
C THR A 333 19.84 6.70 3.06
N TYR A 334 19.50 5.56 3.68
CA TYR A 334 18.77 5.52 4.94
C TYR A 334 19.61 6.14 6.09
N PRO A 335 19.11 7.23 6.74
CA PRO A 335 19.94 8.04 7.64
C PRO A 335 19.99 7.47 9.06
N GLY A 336 20.56 6.29 9.27
CA GLY A 336 20.76 5.76 10.60
C GLY A 336 20.44 4.28 10.75
N ARG A 337 20.23 3.86 12.00
CA ARG A 337 19.73 2.53 12.36
C ARG A 337 18.22 2.53 12.37
N ALA A 338 17.63 1.35 12.21
CA ALA A 338 16.21 1.20 12.05
C ALA A 338 15.60 0.21 13.07
N SER A 339 14.28 0.29 13.25
CA SER A 339 13.53 -0.69 14.02
C SER A 339 13.54 -2.05 13.33
N ILE A 340 13.69 -3.13 14.09
CA ILE A 340 13.57 -4.50 13.60
C ILE A 340 12.09 -4.94 13.50
N ALA A 341 11.15 -4.24 14.17
CA ALA A 341 9.77 -4.72 14.35
C ALA A 341 9.06 -5.07 13.03
N PRO A 342 9.05 -4.22 11.96
CA PRO A 342 8.38 -4.60 10.71
C PRO A 342 9.04 -5.79 10.00
N SER A 343 10.34 -5.98 10.18
CA SER A 343 11.04 -7.16 9.66
C SER A 343 10.64 -8.42 10.43
N LEU A 344 10.50 -8.32 11.77
CA LEU A 344 10.04 -9.44 12.60
C LEU A 344 8.60 -9.83 12.27
N ASP A 345 7.69 -8.87 12.11
CA ASP A 345 6.30 -9.14 11.76
C ASP A 345 6.22 -9.92 10.43
N ALA A 346 6.99 -9.49 9.43
CA ALA A 346 7.07 -10.17 8.14
C ALA A 346 7.69 -11.57 8.27
N LEU A 347 8.78 -11.71 9.03
CA LEU A 347 9.45 -12.99 9.26
C LEU A 347 8.54 -14.01 9.93
N ILE A 348 7.92 -13.63 11.04
CA ILE A 348 7.00 -14.47 11.81
C ILE A 348 5.86 -14.95 10.91
N THR A 349 5.21 -14.02 10.20
CA THR A 349 4.09 -14.35 9.31
C THR A 349 4.52 -15.28 8.18
N LEU A 350 5.66 -15.03 7.55
CA LEU A 350 6.15 -15.88 6.45
C LEU A 350 6.58 -17.26 6.93
N LEU A 351 7.18 -17.37 8.11
CA LEU A 351 7.50 -18.65 8.73
C LEU A 351 6.23 -19.42 9.11
N SER A 352 5.23 -18.74 9.68
CA SER A 352 3.93 -19.35 10.03
C SER A 352 3.18 -19.86 8.80
N LEU A 353 3.21 -19.14 7.68
CA LEU A 353 2.54 -19.55 6.44
C LEU A 353 3.34 -20.63 5.69
N GLY A 354 4.64 -20.46 5.56
CA GLY A 354 5.44 -21.18 4.60
C GLY A 354 5.01 -20.90 3.16
N ALA A 355 5.66 -21.54 2.20
CA ALA A 355 5.35 -21.36 0.78
C ALA A 355 3.95 -21.90 0.42
N ALA A 356 3.52 -23.00 1.03
CA ALA A 356 2.20 -23.60 0.78
C ALA A 356 1.07 -22.70 1.32
N GLY A 357 1.20 -22.21 2.56
CA GLY A 357 0.23 -21.29 3.15
C GLY A 357 0.17 -19.97 2.41
N TRP A 358 1.31 -19.45 1.96
CA TRP A 358 1.36 -18.24 1.16
C TRP A 358 0.61 -18.39 -0.17
N ARG A 359 0.85 -19.48 -0.91
CA ARG A 359 0.09 -19.79 -2.14
C ARG A 359 -1.41 -19.89 -1.87
N ALA A 360 -1.80 -20.62 -0.82
CA ALA A 360 -3.21 -20.76 -0.45
C ALA A 360 -3.90 -19.42 -0.14
N LYS A 361 -3.18 -18.46 0.48
CA LYS A 361 -3.70 -17.10 0.70
C LYS A 361 -3.91 -16.33 -0.60
N LEU A 362 -2.99 -16.46 -1.57
CA LEU A 362 -3.13 -15.86 -2.89
C LEU A 362 -4.30 -16.47 -3.67
N ASP A 363 -4.44 -17.81 -3.66
CA ASP A 363 -5.55 -18.51 -4.30
C ASP A 363 -6.90 -18.06 -3.72
N ALA A 364 -7.02 -18.07 -2.39
CA ALA A 364 -8.24 -17.66 -1.70
C ALA A 364 -8.61 -16.19 -2.00
N ARG A 365 -7.63 -15.29 -2.15
CA ARG A 365 -7.88 -13.90 -2.52
C ARG A 365 -8.42 -13.79 -3.95
N GLU A 366 -7.87 -14.54 -4.90
CA GLU A 366 -8.33 -14.55 -6.30
C GLU A 366 -9.75 -15.09 -6.39
N ASP A 367 -10.07 -16.17 -5.68
CA ASP A 367 -11.43 -16.70 -5.58
C ASP A 367 -12.39 -15.71 -4.94
N ALA A 368 -11.96 -15.02 -3.87
CA ALA A 368 -12.76 -13.99 -3.21
C ALA A 368 -13.05 -12.80 -4.13
N PHE A 369 -12.11 -12.43 -5.02
CA PHE A 369 -12.32 -11.35 -6.00
C PHE A 369 -13.44 -11.71 -6.99
N GLU A 370 -13.40 -12.90 -7.56
CA GLU A 370 -14.43 -13.35 -8.51
C GLU A 370 -15.80 -13.47 -7.82
N TYR A 371 -15.82 -14.03 -6.61
CA TYR A 371 -17.04 -14.12 -5.80
C TYR A 371 -17.62 -12.74 -5.49
N MET A 372 -16.78 -11.80 -5.01
CA MET A 372 -17.20 -10.42 -4.72
C MET A 372 -17.72 -9.73 -5.97
N ARG A 373 -17.07 -9.91 -7.12
CA ARG A 373 -17.48 -9.33 -8.40
C ARG A 373 -18.90 -9.78 -8.78
N ALA A 374 -19.18 -11.06 -8.69
CA ALA A 374 -20.51 -11.60 -8.98
C ALA A 374 -21.58 -11.09 -8.01
N ARG A 375 -21.28 -11.11 -6.70
CA ARG A 375 -22.20 -10.66 -5.64
C ARG A 375 -22.50 -9.18 -5.72
N LEU A 376 -21.47 -8.34 -5.95
CA LEU A 376 -21.64 -6.89 -6.10
C LEU A 376 -22.41 -6.54 -7.36
N ARG A 377 -22.18 -7.23 -8.48
CA ARG A 377 -22.95 -7.03 -9.71
C ARG A 377 -24.44 -7.25 -9.45
N ALA A 378 -24.82 -8.40 -8.90
CA ALA A 378 -26.20 -8.71 -8.59
C ALA A 378 -26.82 -7.71 -7.59
N THR A 379 -26.06 -7.31 -6.56
CA THR A 379 -26.53 -6.31 -5.58
C THR A 379 -26.73 -4.93 -6.22
N ALA A 380 -25.81 -4.50 -7.07
CA ALA A 380 -25.91 -3.22 -7.78
C ALA A 380 -27.15 -3.18 -8.69
N GLU A 381 -27.33 -4.20 -9.53
CA GLU A 381 -28.45 -4.32 -10.46
C GLU A 381 -29.81 -4.31 -9.74
N ALA A 382 -29.94 -4.99 -8.59
CA ALA A 382 -31.14 -4.98 -7.77
C ALA A 382 -31.52 -3.59 -7.24
N HIS A 383 -30.57 -2.64 -7.24
CA HIS A 383 -30.80 -1.25 -6.81
C HIS A 383 -30.76 -0.23 -7.96
N GLY A 384 -30.72 -0.69 -9.22
CA GLY A 384 -30.66 0.15 -10.41
C GLY A 384 -29.28 0.76 -10.68
N GLU A 385 -28.26 0.27 -10.00
CA GLU A 385 -26.86 0.59 -10.23
C GLU A 385 -26.18 -0.49 -11.06
N ARG A 386 -24.94 -0.26 -11.47
CA ARG A 386 -24.14 -1.26 -12.18
C ARG A 386 -22.72 -1.34 -11.67
N LEU A 387 -22.10 -2.49 -11.86
CA LEU A 387 -20.67 -2.66 -11.67
C LEU A 387 -19.93 -1.97 -12.84
N LEU A 388 -18.87 -1.20 -12.53
CA LEU A 388 -18.01 -0.61 -13.55
C LEU A 388 -17.14 -1.71 -14.19
N GLU A 389 -17.03 -1.67 -15.51
CA GLU A 389 -16.19 -2.61 -16.25
C GLU A 389 -14.73 -2.13 -16.25
N THR A 390 -13.93 -2.75 -15.37
CA THR A 390 -12.52 -2.39 -15.14
C THR A 390 -11.61 -3.61 -15.24
N PRO A 391 -11.46 -4.24 -16.41
CA PRO A 391 -10.72 -5.49 -16.59
C PRO A 391 -9.23 -5.40 -16.22
N GLY A 392 -8.64 -4.21 -16.29
CA GLY A 392 -7.25 -3.94 -15.90
C GLY A 392 -7.02 -3.76 -14.41
N ASN A 393 -8.04 -3.98 -13.55
CA ASN A 393 -7.90 -3.91 -12.10
C ASN A 393 -8.31 -5.24 -11.45
N PRO A 394 -7.37 -6.09 -11.07
CA PRO A 394 -7.66 -7.42 -10.53
C PRO A 394 -7.87 -7.45 -9.01
N ILE A 395 -8.00 -6.29 -8.36
CA ILE A 395 -8.12 -6.20 -6.89
C ILE A 395 -9.32 -5.38 -6.47
N SER A 396 -9.51 -4.21 -7.10
CA SER A 396 -10.57 -3.25 -6.78
C SER A 396 -11.64 -3.23 -7.86
N MET A 397 -12.88 -2.98 -7.44
CA MET A 397 -14.03 -2.82 -8.33
C MET A 397 -14.85 -1.62 -7.89
N GLY A 398 -15.57 -1.01 -8.83
CA GLY A 398 -16.43 0.14 -8.60
C GLY A 398 -17.89 -0.18 -8.88
N VAL A 399 -18.79 0.42 -8.13
CA VAL A 399 -20.24 0.36 -8.38
C VAL A 399 -20.75 1.78 -8.51
N THR A 400 -21.55 2.05 -9.55
CA THR A 400 -22.14 3.37 -9.77
C THR A 400 -23.07 3.78 -8.62
N LEU A 401 -23.28 5.08 -8.48
CA LEU A 401 -24.28 5.68 -7.59
C LEU A 401 -25.21 6.61 -8.39
N SER A 402 -25.33 6.37 -9.70
CA SER A 402 -26.09 7.19 -10.62
C SER A 402 -27.59 7.08 -10.41
N ALA A 403 -28.10 5.92 -10.00
CA ALA A 403 -29.50 5.76 -9.65
C ALA A 403 -29.84 6.53 -8.36
N LEU A 404 -28.98 6.47 -7.36
CA LEU A 404 -29.14 7.29 -6.15
C LEU A 404 -29.12 8.78 -6.45
N GLU A 405 -28.23 9.24 -7.32
CA GLU A 405 -28.15 10.64 -7.75
C GLU A 405 -29.43 11.10 -8.47
N ARG A 406 -29.94 10.28 -9.38
CA ARG A 406 -31.24 10.53 -10.05
C ARG A 406 -32.40 10.54 -9.08
N ASP A 407 -32.42 9.63 -8.09
CA ASP A 407 -33.44 9.57 -7.06
C ASP A 407 -33.44 10.86 -6.21
N LEU A 408 -32.26 11.35 -5.81
CA LEU A 408 -32.13 12.64 -5.10
C LEU A 408 -32.67 13.79 -5.95
N ALA A 409 -32.25 13.89 -7.21
CA ALA A 409 -32.71 14.95 -8.11
C ALA A 409 -34.23 14.92 -8.32
N ARG A 410 -34.85 13.73 -8.34
CA ARG A 410 -36.31 13.57 -8.43
C ARG A 410 -37.02 13.98 -7.14
N ILE A 411 -36.46 13.61 -5.99
CA ILE A 411 -37.01 14.00 -4.67
C ILE A 411 -36.96 15.51 -4.52
N ASP A 412 -35.83 16.15 -4.87
CA ASP A 412 -35.66 17.60 -4.79
C ASP A 412 -36.63 18.35 -5.72
N ARG A 413 -36.81 17.88 -6.94
CA ARG A 413 -37.82 18.47 -7.90
C ARG A 413 -39.23 18.40 -7.34
N ARG A 414 -39.67 17.23 -6.87
CA ARG A 414 -41.00 17.07 -6.28
C ARG A 414 -41.23 17.94 -5.03
N ALA A 415 -40.19 18.19 -4.25
CA ALA A 415 -40.26 19.13 -3.14
C ALA A 415 -40.44 20.57 -3.65
N SER A 416 -39.68 20.98 -4.68
CA SER A 416 -39.77 22.32 -5.26
C SER A 416 -41.09 22.56 -6.04
N GLU A 417 -41.64 21.56 -6.75
CA GLU A 417 -42.92 21.65 -7.47
C GLU A 417 -44.12 21.80 -6.50
N ARG A 418 -44.07 21.20 -5.33
CA ARG A 418 -45.07 21.39 -4.26
C ARG A 418 -45.03 22.79 -3.66
N GLU A 419 -43.83 23.42 -3.65
CA GLU A 419 -43.64 24.80 -3.21
C GLU A 419 -44.14 25.81 -4.22
N ALA A 420 -44.00 25.53 -5.55
CA ALA A 420 -44.42 26.45 -6.62
C ALA A 420 -45.94 26.54 -6.80
N GLY A 421 -46.72 25.62 -6.21
CA GLY A 421 -48.17 25.65 -6.25
C GLY A 421 -48.85 26.57 -5.18
N ASP A 422 -48.04 27.17 -4.29
CA ASP A 422 -48.60 27.82 -3.09
C ASP A 422 -48.01 29.22 -2.78
N ASP A 423 -47.25 29.91 -3.68
CA ASP A 423 -46.82 31.28 -3.34
C ASP A 423 -46.38 32.19 -4.51
N ASP A 424 -46.73 33.47 -4.33
CA ASP A 424 -46.29 34.64 -5.06
C ASP A 424 -44.85 35.01 -4.78
N GLY A 425 -44.00 34.85 -5.77
CA GLY A 425 -42.76 35.58 -6.08
C GLY A 425 -41.90 36.11 -4.96
N LYS A 426 -41.08 35.29 -4.28
CA LYS A 426 -39.79 35.72 -3.70
C LYS A 426 -38.74 34.61 -3.77
N THR A 427 -37.80 34.75 -4.70
CA THR A 427 -36.60 33.91 -4.79
C THR A 427 -35.65 34.22 -3.64
N SER A 428 -35.46 33.27 -2.71
CA SER A 428 -34.35 33.27 -1.76
C SER A 428 -33.50 32.01 -1.97
N ARG A 429 -32.32 32.20 -2.56
CA ARG A 429 -31.24 31.20 -2.57
C ARG A 429 -30.59 31.14 -1.21
N ARG A 430 -30.93 30.18 -0.34
CA ARG A 430 -30.08 29.75 0.78
C ARG A 430 -29.99 28.24 0.79
N GLY A 431 -28.75 27.73 0.60
CA GLY A 431 -28.43 26.31 0.64
C GLY A 431 -28.50 25.78 2.06
N GLY A 432 -29.61 25.16 2.42
CA GLY A 432 -29.70 24.27 3.59
C GLY A 432 -29.22 22.89 3.19
N GLY A 433 -28.54 22.16 4.08
CA GLY A 433 -27.83 20.90 3.84
C GLY A 433 -28.66 19.78 3.21
N LYS A 434 -28.72 19.77 1.89
CA LYS A 434 -29.34 18.69 1.10
C LYS A 434 -28.54 17.41 1.25
N THR A 435 -29.22 16.27 1.38
CA THR A 435 -28.59 14.96 1.33
C THR A 435 -27.80 14.83 0.02
N SER A 436 -26.51 14.51 0.11
CA SER A 436 -25.60 14.31 -1.04
C SER A 436 -25.23 12.84 -1.15
N VAL A 437 -24.98 12.38 -2.39
CA VAL A 437 -24.48 11.02 -2.66
C VAL A 437 -23.17 10.73 -1.89
N SER A 438 -22.35 11.76 -1.62
CA SER A 438 -21.14 11.62 -0.82
C SER A 438 -21.41 11.08 0.59
N PHE A 439 -22.60 11.33 1.15
CA PHE A 439 -23.00 10.84 2.48
C PHE A 439 -23.18 9.31 2.53
N PHE A 440 -23.31 8.65 1.38
CA PHE A 440 -23.45 7.20 1.29
C PHE A 440 -22.28 6.45 1.94
N GLY A 441 -21.06 6.99 1.82
CA GLY A 441 -19.88 6.44 2.50
C GLY A 441 -19.99 6.42 4.02
N SER A 442 -20.47 7.50 4.61
CA SER A 442 -20.72 7.57 6.07
C SER A 442 -21.80 6.60 6.51
N MET A 443 -22.81 6.39 5.68
CA MET A 443 -23.87 5.39 5.96
C MET A 443 -23.34 3.95 5.92
N LEU A 444 -22.41 3.64 5.02
CA LEU A 444 -21.73 2.34 5.01
C LEU A 444 -20.86 2.17 6.26
N PHE A 445 -20.09 3.19 6.62
CA PHE A 445 -19.24 3.15 7.81
C PHE A 445 -20.05 2.94 9.10
N SER A 446 -21.18 3.64 9.26
CA SER A 446 -22.08 3.46 10.43
C SER A 446 -22.73 2.07 10.50
N ARG A 447 -22.68 1.30 9.41
CA ARG A 447 -23.09 -0.12 9.34
C ARG A 447 -21.93 -1.09 9.47
N ALA A 448 -20.82 -0.64 10.04
CA ALA A 448 -19.59 -1.42 10.17
C ALA A 448 -19.06 -1.97 8.81
N VAL A 449 -19.17 -1.16 7.76
CA VAL A 449 -18.51 -1.39 6.46
C VAL A 449 -17.35 -0.41 6.35
N SER A 450 -16.13 -0.90 6.38
CA SER A 450 -14.91 -0.13 6.20
C SER A 450 -14.24 -0.43 4.85
N GLY A 451 -13.32 0.43 4.41
CA GLY A 451 -12.53 0.21 3.20
C GLY A 451 -13.21 0.64 1.90
N THR A 452 -14.49 1.02 1.93
CA THR A 452 -15.16 1.60 0.76
C THR A 452 -14.81 3.10 0.60
N ARG A 453 -14.74 3.56 -0.64
CA ARG A 453 -14.55 4.98 -0.96
C ARG A 453 -15.69 5.43 -1.87
N VAL A 454 -16.36 6.50 -1.50
CA VAL A 454 -17.36 7.15 -2.36
C VAL A 454 -16.69 8.30 -3.10
N VAL A 455 -16.80 8.31 -4.41
CA VAL A 455 -16.24 9.32 -5.29
C VAL A 455 -17.39 9.99 -6.04
N VAL A 456 -17.47 11.31 -5.89
CA VAL A 456 -18.44 12.15 -6.62
C VAL A 456 -17.64 13.01 -7.59
N PRO A 457 -18.00 13.03 -8.90
CA PRO A 457 -17.33 13.86 -9.89
C PRO A 457 -17.32 15.35 -9.55
N GLY A 458 -16.35 16.08 -10.11
CA GLY A 458 -16.27 17.54 -9.96
C GLY A 458 -15.60 18.04 -8.67
N LYS A 459 -15.18 17.16 -7.77
CA LYS A 459 -14.43 17.57 -6.58
C LYS A 459 -13.04 18.11 -6.98
N THR A 460 -12.72 19.33 -6.57
CA THR A 460 -11.38 19.92 -6.73
C THR A 460 -10.64 19.83 -5.40
N GLN A 461 -9.36 19.44 -5.44
CA GLN A 461 -8.51 19.36 -4.26
C GLN A 461 -7.09 19.78 -4.58
N GLU A 462 -6.50 20.58 -3.70
CA GLU A 462 -5.08 20.91 -3.74
C GLU A 462 -4.28 19.90 -2.90
N VAL A 463 -3.20 19.39 -3.47
CA VAL A 463 -2.25 18.48 -2.80
C VAL A 463 -0.84 18.83 -3.24
N GLY A 464 0.02 19.17 -2.30
CA GLY A 464 1.43 19.50 -2.59
C GLY A 464 1.62 20.66 -3.55
N GLY A 465 0.75 21.67 -3.50
CA GLY A 465 0.79 22.84 -4.37
C GLY A 465 0.21 22.60 -5.77
N ILE A 466 -0.37 21.43 -6.03
CA ILE A 466 -1.00 21.08 -7.32
C ILE A 466 -2.50 20.96 -7.14
N THR A 467 -3.25 21.65 -8.00
CA THR A 467 -4.71 21.56 -8.05
C THR A 467 -5.13 20.39 -8.93
N PHE A 468 -5.89 19.45 -8.36
CA PHE A 468 -6.49 18.33 -9.06
C PHE A 468 -7.99 18.56 -9.23
N HIS A 469 -8.45 18.57 -10.47
CA HIS A 469 -9.89 18.49 -10.77
C HIS A 469 -10.34 17.03 -10.78
N GLY A 470 -11.59 16.75 -10.39
CA GLY A 470 -12.10 15.38 -10.29
C GLY A 470 -11.34 14.50 -9.29
N PHE A 471 -10.79 15.09 -8.23
CA PHE A 471 -9.95 14.35 -7.26
C PHE A 471 -10.69 13.19 -6.61
N GLY A 472 -10.03 12.05 -6.61
CA GLY A 472 -10.55 10.76 -6.13
C GLY A 472 -10.93 9.84 -7.28
N ALA A 473 -11.27 10.39 -8.46
CA ALA A 473 -11.51 9.60 -9.67
C ALA A 473 -10.24 9.32 -10.48
N SER A 474 -9.15 10.01 -10.22
CA SER A 474 -7.93 10.00 -11.03
C SER A 474 -8.13 10.49 -12.47
N HIS A 475 -9.15 11.33 -12.67
CA HIS A 475 -9.52 11.92 -13.94
C HIS A 475 -10.31 13.22 -13.71
N ASP A 476 -10.11 14.24 -14.54
CA ASP A 476 -10.73 15.55 -14.33
C ASP A 476 -12.26 15.52 -14.44
N ALA A 477 -12.79 14.71 -15.35
CA ALA A 477 -14.20 14.63 -15.66
C ALA A 477 -14.68 13.17 -15.79
N TYR A 478 -14.58 12.40 -14.69
CA TYR A 478 -15.18 11.06 -14.68
C TYR A 478 -16.72 11.17 -14.70
N PRO A 479 -17.43 10.36 -15.53
CA PRO A 479 -18.82 10.68 -15.90
C PRO A 479 -19.86 10.36 -14.82
N VAL A 480 -19.56 9.52 -13.83
CA VAL A 480 -20.57 9.04 -12.87
C VAL A 480 -20.03 9.01 -11.45
N PRO A 481 -20.87 9.27 -10.44
CA PRO A 481 -20.50 8.97 -9.05
C PRO A 481 -20.47 7.45 -8.83
N TYR A 482 -19.58 6.99 -7.97
CA TYR A 482 -19.40 5.58 -7.67
C TYR A 482 -18.81 5.37 -6.27
N PHE A 483 -18.91 4.16 -5.76
CA PHE A 483 -18.07 3.72 -4.65
C PHE A 483 -17.18 2.56 -5.07
N THR A 484 -16.07 2.36 -4.34
CA THR A 484 -15.13 1.26 -4.57
C THR A 484 -15.15 0.25 -3.45
N ALA A 485 -14.93 -1.00 -3.80
CA ALA A 485 -14.61 -2.10 -2.89
C ALA A 485 -13.39 -2.87 -3.43
N ALA A 486 -12.74 -3.65 -2.58
CA ALA A 486 -11.58 -4.45 -2.97
C ALA A 486 -11.58 -5.80 -2.26
N ALA A 487 -11.23 -6.86 -2.99
CA ALA A 487 -10.94 -8.16 -2.41
C ALA A 487 -9.44 -8.21 -2.08
N ALA A 488 -9.09 -7.91 -0.83
CA ALA A 488 -7.74 -7.98 -0.31
C ALA A 488 -7.43 -9.36 0.26
N LEU A 489 -6.15 -9.64 0.56
CA LEU A 489 -5.77 -10.84 1.30
C LEU A 489 -6.56 -10.94 2.62
N GLY A 490 -7.06 -12.12 2.91
CA GLY A 490 -7.86 -12.38 4.10
C GLY A 490 -9.37 -12.11 3.94
N THR A 491 -9.82 -11.49 2.84
CA THR A 491 -11.27 -11.36 2.57
C THR A 491 -11.89 -12.74 2.39
N THR A 492 -12.99 -13.02 3.10
CA THR A 492 -13.73 -14.27 3.02
C THR A 492 -15.05 -14.12 2.26
N ARG A 493 -15.70 -15.22 1.90
CA ARG A 493 -17.03 -15.19 1.27
C ARG A 493 -18.08 -14.65 2.24
N GLU A 494 -17.95 -14.96 3.53
CA GLU A 494 -18.81 -14.46 4.61
C GLU A 494 -18.71 -12.93 4.74
N ASP A 495 -17.49 -12.36 4.61
CA ASP A 495 -17.29 -10.90 4.59
C ASP A 495 -18.02 -10.28 3.39
N VAL A 496 -17.92 -10.90 2.22
CA VAL A 496 -18.59 -10.43 0.99
C VAL A 496 -20.10 -10.48 1.14
N ASP A 497 -20.67 -11.55 1.67
CA ASP A 497 -22.11 -11.69 1.87
C ASP A 497 -22.63 -10.70 2.91
N ALA A 498 -21.93 -10.53 4.02
CA ALA A 498 -22.24 -9.54 5.04
C ALA A 498 -22.18 -8.11 4.46
N PHE A 499 -21.17 -7.82 3.64
CA PHE A 499 -21.04 -6.54 2.94
C PHE A 499 -22.25 -6.29 2.01
N CYS A 500 -22.61 -7.24 1.14
CA CYS A 500 -23.73 -7.10 0.21
C CYS A 500 -25.08 -6.92 0.95
N ALA A 501 -25.30 -7.63 2.05
CA ALA A 501 -26.48 -7.46 2.87
C ALA A 501 -26.57 -6.05 3.52
N ARG A 502 -25.44 -5.55 4.03
CA ARG A 502 -25.36 -4.20 4.60
C ARG A 502 -25.49 -3.11 3.53
N LEU A 503 -24.94 -3.34 2.35
CA LEU A 503 -25.04 -2.47 1.18
C LEU A 503 -26.50 -2.32 0.72
N THR A 504 -27.25 -3.43 0.63
CA THR A 504 -28.70 -3.44 0.34
C THR A 504 -29.47 -2.57 1.32
N LYS A 505 -29.22 -2.72 2.63
CA LYS A 505 -29.83 -1.88 3.66
C LYS A 505 -29.44 -0.41 3.52
N ALA A 506 -28.16 -0.14 3.21
CA ALA A 506 -27.69 1.23 3.02
C ALA A 506 -28.41 1.93 1.85
N PHE A 507 -28.60 1.27 0.72
CA PHE A 507 -29.36 1.80 -0.43
C PHE A 507 -30.81 2.15 -0.04
N ALA A 508 -31.51 1.23 0.65
CA ALA A 508 -32.88 1.46 1.09
C ALA A 508 -33.00 2.62 2.09
N ASP A 509 -32.12 2.66 3.08
CA ASP A 509 -32.16 3.70 4.11
C ASP A 509 -31.70 5.06 3.59
N PHE A 510 -30.82 5.10 2.60
CA PHE A 510 -30.42 6.35 1.94
C PHE A 510 -31.62 7.00 1.25
N ARG A 511 -32.42 6.23 0.49
CA ARG A 511 -33.64 6.72 -0.17
C ARG A 511 -34.66 7.23 0.84
N LYS A 512 -34.92 6.46 1.92
CA LYS A 512 -35.83 6.89 3.00
C LYS A 512 -35.36 8.19 3.68
N LYS A 513 -34.04 8.32 3.92
CA LYS A 513 -33.47 9.53 4.50
C LYS A 513 -33.67 10.74 3.59
N ALA A 514 -33.36 10.58 2.30
CA ALA A 514 -33.55 11.64 1.31
C ALA A 514 -34.99 12.14 1.26
N GLU A 515 -35.98 11.23 1.24
CA GLU A 515 -37.41 11.58 1.28
C GLU A 515 -37.80 12.31 2.58
N LYS A 516 -37.27 11.87 3.72
CA LYS A 516 -37.51 12.51 5.02
C LYS A 516 -36.91 13.93 5.06
N ASP A 517 -35.68 14.08 4.60
CA ASP A 517 -35.00 15.37 4.59
C ASP A 517 -35.75 16.35 3.64
N ALA A 518 -36.18 15.91 2.46
CA ALA A 518 -36.99 16.72 1.55
C ALA A 518 -38.32 17.18 2.18
N LYS A 519 -39.02 16.29 2.91
CA LYS A 519 -40.27 16.64 3.63
C LYS A 519 -40.03 17.66 4.76
N ARG A 520 -38.93 17.52 5.50
CA ARG A 520 -38.54 18.46 6.55
C ARG A 520 -38.23 19.85 6.03
N PHE A 521 -37.52 19.93 4.89
CA PHE A 521 -37.21 21.21 4.26
C PHE A 521 -38.45 21.91 3.72
N ALA A 522 -39.40 21.15 3.14
CA ALA A 522 -40.67 21.69 2.70
C ALA A 522 -41.51 22.23 3.92
N ALA A 523 -41.54 21.50 5.04
CA ALA A 523 -42.25 21.91 6.24
C ALA A 523 -41.61 23.14 6.94
N ALA A 524 -40.28 23.24 6.98
CA ALA A 524 -39.57 24.34 7.64
C ALA A 524 -39.72 25.69 6.91
N LYS A 525 -39.98 25.67 5.59
CA LYS A 525 -40.25 26.89 4.82
C LYS A 525 -41.68 27.40 4.94
N GLY A 526 -42.61 26.54 5.37
CA GLY A 526 -44.02 26.90 5.58
C GLY A 526 -44.34 27.48 6.99
N ASP A 527 -43.35 27.60 7.88
CA ASP A 527 -43.51 28.17 9.20
C ASP A 527 -42.74 29.50 9.34
N PRO A 528 -43.40 30.68 9.31
CA PRO A 528 -42.74 31.99 9.44
C PRO A 528 -42.17 32.27 10.85
N GLY A 529 -42.39 31.39 11.82
CA GLY A 529 -42.00 31.57 13.22
C GLY A 529 -40.66 30.97 13.64
N ALA A 530 -39.92 30.26 12.76
CA ALA A 530 -38.72 29.51 13.13
C ALA A 530 -37.39 30.29 12.99
N GLU A 531 -37.40 31.63 12.86
CA GLU A 531 -36.19 32.44 12.60
C GLU A 531 -35.29 32.77 13.82
N ASN A 532 -35.61 32.30 15.04
CA ASN A 532 -34.78 32.59 16.21
C ASN A 532 -34.39 31.34 16.99
N GLY A 533 -33.31 30.66 16.61
CA GLY A 533 -32.78 29.57 17.43
C GLY A 533 -31.73 28.63 16.82
N ALA A 534 -30.90 29.09 15.91
CA ALA A 534 -29.82 28.23 15.40
C ALA A 534 -28.56 29.04 15.01
N GLU A 535 -28.07 29.83 15.94
CA GLU A 535 -26.65 30.21 15.95
C GLU A 535 -26.01 29.45 17.10
N ASN A 536 -25.33 28.38 16.78
CA ASN A 536 -24.12 27.84 17.42
C ASN A 536 -24.01 26.32 17.11
N GLY A 537 -22.96 25.96 16.36
CA GLY A 537 -22.47 24.59 16.33
C GLY A 537 -22.42 23.90 14.98
N ALA A 538 -21.66 24.42 14.05
CA ALA A 538 -21.15 23.61 12.94
C ALA A 538 -19.77 24.12 12.50
N GLU A 539 -18.78 23.96 13.36
CA GLU A 539 -17.40 23.86 12.89
C GLU A 539 -17.26 22.53 12.14
N GLY A 540 -17.09 22.65 10.85
CA GLY A 540 -16.90 21.53 9.94
C GLY A 540 -15.63 20.76 10.27
N ARG A 541 -15.76 19.61 10.89
CA ARG A 541 -14.69 18.61 10.91
C ARG A 541 -14.66 17.94 9.55
N ASP A 542 -13.68 18.38 8.74
CA ASP A 542 -13.26 17.70 7.51
C ASP A 542 -12.66 16.33 7.90
N GLN A 543 -13.51 15.32 8.01
CA GLN A 543 -13.08 13.93 8.17
C GLN A 543 -12.92 13.30 6.81
N THR A 544 -11.84 13.64 6.13
CA THR A 544 -11.26 12.79 5.09
C THR A 544 -10.57 11.60 5.78
N LEU A 545 -11.34 10.60 6.16
CA LEU A 545 -10.77 9.29 6.51
C LEU A 545 -10.29 8.61 5.22
N LEU A 546 -9.03 8.25 5.22
CA LEU A 546 -8.11 7.53 4.35
C LEU A 546 -8.71 6.72 3.19
#